data_1297fb1301a4227025afd84614f3ffea
#
_entry.id   1297fb1301a4227025afd84614f3ffea
#
_cell.length_a   1.000
_cell.length_b   1.000
_cell.length_c   1.000
_cell.angle_alpha   90.00
_cell.angle_beta   90.00
_cell.angle_gamma   90.00
#
_symmetry.space_group_name_H-M   'P 1'
#
loop_
_entity.id
_entity.type
_entity.pdbx_description
1 polymer ?
#
loop_
_entity_poly.entity_id
_entity_poly.type
_entity_poly.pdbx_seq_one_letter_code
_entity_poly.pdbx_strand_id
1 'polypeptide(L)'
;MNSVNPNYPGADRAELIGGETRVNDVLEEHYRACGLETHRPAADPERVNLVGVRAGTGGGRSLILNGHIDTVPPVEADSWLCGSPWNPEIRDGRLYGLGSTDMKASAVAMWLVARSLEDTGVRLRGDLQLHSVVGEETGEYTLGTLTCVEAGFRADGAIVTEPSNPPRPLSISTVSAGSVWFKAVVTGKATHAANRPLALRPGGGGDAIGVNALEKAVVVVRALQELERQWGLTKRHPYFSPGFFNIMPGIFHADPGVPFPAYFPNRAELHWMMWYPPDEAEEDVIREVEDFVFTACRLDPWLREHPPTFEWILRYPGMQTPWEHPLPQAMVRAFEAVTSEHVPPPTPQHPANFGAAMEGTWLERAGIPSIVFGPGDLRVAHARDEHVEVEEVFTAAKALGLAAIEWCDASGAVTQRDP
;
A
#
# COMPACT_ATOMS: atom_id res chain seq x y z
N MET A 1 0.44 18.68 -10.13
CA MET A 1 0.29 17.96 -11.42
C MET A 1 -0.66 16.80 -11.21
N ASN A 2 -1.58 16.57 -12.17
CA ASN A 2 -2.48 15.40 -12.13
C ASN A 2 -1.72 14.13 -12.52
N SER A 3 -1.63 13.18 -11.61
CA SER A 3 -1.09 11.83 -11.82
C SER A 3 -2.00 10.77 -11.20
N VAL A 4 -3.31 11.00 -11.25
CA VAL A 4 -4.28 9.95 -10.90
C VAL A 4 -3.97 8.71 -11.70
N ASN A 5 -3.95 7.57 -11.01
CA ASN A 5 -3.67 6.30 -11.66
C ASN A 5 -4.70 6.02 -12.76
N PRO A 6 -4.26 5.84 -14.02
CA PRO A 6 -5.19 5.72 -15.16
C PRO A 6 -6.03 4.45 -15.13
N ASN A 7 -5.65 3.45 -14.34
CA ASN A 7 -6.38 2.20 -14.20
C ASN A 7 -7.22 2.13 -12.90
N TYR A 8 -7.33 3.26 -12.18
CA TYR A 8 -8.17 3.31 -11.00
C TYR A 8 -9.64 2.99 -11.37
N PRO A 9 -10.36 2.17 -10.59
CA PRO A 9 -11.74 1.79 -10.91
C PRO A 9 -12.65 3.00 -11.12
N GLY A 10 -13.27 3.09 -12.29
CA GLY A 10 -14.14 4.20 -12.68
C GLY A 10 -13.44 5.43 -13.27
N ALA A 11 -12.11 5.43 -13.37
CA ALA A 11 -11.36 6.50 -14.01
C ALA A 11 -11.43 6.39 -15.56
N ASP A 12 -11.35 7.54 -16.24
CA ASP A 12 -11.17 7.57 -17.69
C ASP A 12 -9.66 7.49 -18.02
N ARG A 13 -9.23 6.29 -18.42
CA ARG A 13 -7.83 6.03 -18.75
C ARG A 13 -7.30 6.98 -19.83
N ALA A 14 -8.11 7.32 -20.83
CA ALA A 14 -7.65 8.13 -21.95
C ALA A 14 -7.34 9.58 -21.53
N GLU A 15 -8.02 10.11 -20.51
CA GLU A 15 -7.75 11.44 -19.97
C GLU A 15 -6.55 11.46 -19.01
N LEU A 16 -6.26 10.37 -18.33
CA LEU A 16 -5.29 10.31 -17.24
C LEU A 16 -3.91 9.79 -17.67
N ILE A 17 -3.87 8.95 -18.69
CA ILE A 17 -2.62 8.32 -19.16
C ILE A 17 -1.54 9.37 -19.44
N GLY A 18 -0.30 9.03 -19.07
CA GLY A 18 0.86 9.93 -19.16
C GLY A 18 0.96 10.95 -18.02
N GLY A 19 0.00 10.99 -17.08
CA GLY A 19 0.05 11.85 -15.90
C GLY A 19 1.26 11.55 -15.01
N GLU A 20 1.45 10.28 -14.70
CA GLU A 20 2.60 9.76 -13.95
C GLU A 20 3.93 10.08 -14.66
N THR A 21 4.00 9.81 -15.96
CA THR A 21 5.20 10.08 -16.78
C THR A 21 5.58 11.56 -16.73
N ARG A 22 4.61 12.48 -16.81
CA ARG A 22 4.88 13.93 -16.71
C ARG A 22 5.43 14.34 -15.34
N VAL A 23 5.02 13.70 -14.25
CA VAL A 23 5.63 13.94 -12.92
C VAL A 23 7.08 13.47 -12.92
N ASN A 24 7.35 12.28 -13.47
CA ASN A 24 8.70 11.74 -13.57
C ASN A 24 9.60 12.57 -14.51
N ASP A 25 9.07 13.21 -15.56
CA ASP A 25 9.83 14.15 -16.40
C ASP A 25 10.36 15.34 -15.57
N VAL A 26 9.53 15.92 -14.71
CA VAL A 26 9.95 17.02 -13.82
C VAL A 26 10.98 16.53 -12.79
N LEU A 27 10.76 15.38 -12.17
CA LEU A 27 11.71 14.83 -11.20
C LEU A 27 13.06 14.50 -11.87
N GLU A 28 13.06 14.03 -13.11
CA GLU A 28 14.28 13.73 -13.86
C GLU A 28 15.18 14.95 -14.04
N GLU A 29 14.60 16.10 -14.35
CA GLU A 29 15.35 17.35 -14.46
C GLU A 29 16.03 17.69 -13.12
N HIS A 30 15.33 17.53 -12.01
CA HIS A 30 15.85 17.74 -10.66
C HIS A 30 16.92 16.73 -10.26
N TYR A 31 16.74 15.46 -10.62
CA TYR A 31 17.74 14.41 -10.35
C TYR A 31 19.03 14.67 -11.13
N ARG A 32 18.94 14.99 -12.40
CA ARG A 32 20.11 15.36 -13.23
C ARG A 32 20.84 16.59 -12.70
N ALA A 33 20.10 17.59 -12.23
CA ALA A 33 20.68 18.80 -11.62
C ALA A 33 21.43 18.52 -10.31
N CYS A 34 21.17 17.38 -9.65
CA CYS A 34 21.91 16.88 -8.49
C CYS A 34 23.00 15.87 -8.86
N GLY A 35 23.34 15.72 -10.15
CA GLY A 35 24.39 14.81 -10.61
C GLY A 35 24.05 13.33 -10.57
N LEU A 36 22.75 12.96 -10.52
CA LEU A 36 22.35 11.56 -10.63
C LEU A 36 22.31 11.14 -12.11
N GLU A 37 22.76 9.92 -12.39
CA GLU A 37 22.48 9.25 -13.64
C GLU A 37 21.02 8.78 -13.62
N THR A 38 20.26 9.07 -14.68
CA THR A 38 18.82 8.78 -14.72
C THR A 38 18.50 7.67 -15.72
N HIS A 39 17.59 6.78 -15.32
CA HIS A 39 17.12 5.65 -16.09
C HIS A 39 15.59 5.60 -16.06
N ARG A 40 14.98 5.06 -17.12
CA ARG A 40 13.52 5.04 -17.28
C ARG A 40 13.00 3.62 -17.55
N PRO A 41 13.07 2.71 -16.56
CA PRO A 41 12.51 1.36 -16.72
C PRO A 41 10.99 1.44 -16.85
N ALA A 42 10.42 0.72 -17.82
CA ALA A 42 8.98 0.72 -18.06
C ALA A 42 8.53 -0.63 -18.62
N ALA A 43 7.52 -1.23 -17.97
CA ALA A 43 6.79 -2.36 -18.53
C ALA A 43 5.64 -1.88 -19.45
N ASP A 44 5.09 -0.71 -19.18
CA ASP A 44 4.16 0.02 -20.05
C ASP A 44 4.85 1.32 -20.53
N PRO A 45 5.06 1.53 -21.85
CA PRO A 45 5.75 2.69 -22.36
C PRO A 45 5.02 4.03 -22.11
N GLU A 46 3.73 4.00 -21.77
CA GLU A 46 2.95 5.18 -21.41
C GLU A 46 3.03 5.50 -19.90
N ARG A 47 3.57 4.55 -19.08
CA ARG A 47 3.67 4.66 -17.62
C ARG A 47 5.08 4.34 -17.17
N VAL A 48 5.94 5.34 -17.23
CA VAL A 48 7.40 5.19 -17.11
C VAL A 48 7.85 5.50 -15.69
N ASN A 49 8.56 4.56 -15.06
CA ASN A 49 9.26 4.82 -13.80
C ASN A 49 10.49 5.70 -14.03
N LEU A 50 10.99 6.29 -12.96
CA LEU A 50 12.27 7.02 -12.97
C LEU A 50 13.17 6.45 -11.87
N VAL A 51 14.41 6.11 -12.25
CA VAL A 51 15.47 5.75 -11.30
C VAL A 51 16.62 6.73 -11.48
N GLY A 52 16.95 7.45 -10.40
CA GLY A 52 18.16 8.26 -10.32
C GLY A 52 19.23 7.54 -9.52
N VAL A 53 20.43 7.39 -10.07
CA VAL A 53 21.56 6.69 -9.43
C VAL A 53 22.69 7.68 -9.14
N ARG A 54 23.10 7.77 -7.87
CA ARG A 54 24.34 8.41 -7.45
C ARG A 54 25.33 7.33 -7.11
N ALA A 55 26.30 7.13 -7.97
CA ALA A 55 27.36 6.13 -7.76
C ALA A 55 28.19 6.44 -6.51
N GLY A 56 28.42 5.42 -5.69
CA GLY A 56 29.33 5.47 -4.55
C GLY A 56 30.80 5.39 -4.97
N THR A 57 31.68 5.62 -4.02
CA THR A 57 33.15 5.50 -4.23
C THR A 57 33.66 4.07 -4.10
N GLY A 58 32.78 3.14 -3.76
CA GLY A 58 33.04 1.72 -3.62
C GLY A 58 33.28 1.23 -2.19
N GLY A 59 32.82 0.00 -1.92
CA GLY A 59 33.03 -0.71 -0.66
C GLY A 59 32.05 -0.36 0.47
N GLY A 60 31.00 0.42 0.21
CA GLY A 60 29.87 0.65 1.10
C GLY A 60 28.63 -0.12 0.65
N ARG A 61 27.61 -0.18 1.52
CA ARG A 61 26.29 -0.75 1.19
C ARG A 61 25.49 0.22 0.33
N SER A 62 24.75 -0.29 -0.63
CA SER A 62 23.86 0.50 -1.47
C SER A 62 22.48 0.69 -0.81
N LEU A 63 21.80 1.80 -1.14
CA LEU A 63 20.50 2.16 -0.60
C LEU A 63 19.55 2.58 -1.72
N ILE A 64 18.33 2.07 -1.67
CA ILE A 64 17.18 2.59 -2.42
C ILE A 64 16.34 3.47 -1.50
N LEU A 65 15.99 4.68 -1.96
CA LEU A 65 14.84 5.43 -1.49
C LEU A 65 13.74 5.25 -2.55
N ASN A 66 12.59 4.72 -2.16
CA ASN A 66 11.51 4.34 -3.06
C ASN A 66 10.22 5.09 -2.70
N GLY A 67 9.47 5.51 -3.71
CA GLY A 67 8.16 6.11 -3.54
C GLY A 67 7.38 6.17 -4.83
N HIS A 68 6.05 6.10 -4.75
CA HIS A 68 5.18 6.19 -5.92
C HIS A 68 4.78 7.64 -6.22
N ILE A 69 4.35 7.88 -7.47
CA ILE A 69 3.95 9.21 -7.93
C ILE A 69 2.52 9.23 -8.48
N ASP A 70 1.87 8.09 -8.59
CA ASP A 70 0.45 8.03 -8.87
C ASP A 70 -0.36 8.41 -7.63
N THR A 71 -1.64 8.71 -7.82
CA THR A 71 -2.58 9.07 -6.76
C THR A 71 -3.94 8.44 -7.04
N VAL A 72 -4.76 8.29 -6.00
CA VAL A 72 -6.19 8.01 -6.16
C VAL A 72 -6.92 9.20 -6.82
N PRO A 73 -8.14 9.02 -7.36
CA PRO A 73 -9.02 10.13 -7.71
C PRO A 73 -9.38 10.98 -6.49
N PRO A 74 -9.53 12.30 -6.65
CA PRO A 74 -9.88 13.18 -5.54
C PRO A 74 -11.30 12.92 -5.03
N VAL A 75 -11.44 12.91 -3.71
CA VAL A 75 -12.75 12.91 -3.04
C VAL A 75 -13.29 14.34 -3.03
N GLU A 76 -14.58 14.52 -3.35
CA GLU A 76 -15.28 15.82 -3.31
C GLU A 76 -14.50 16.99 -3.95
N ALA A 77 -14.00 16.80 -5.17
CA ALA A 77 -13.07 17.70 -5.84
C ALA A 77 -13.45 19.18 -5.84
N ASP A 78 -14.76 19.49 -5.86
CA ASP A 78 -15.29 20.86 -5.89
C ASP A 78 -15.34 21.54 -4.50
N SER A 79 -15.02 20.81 -3.43
CA SER A 79 -15.19 21.26 -2.04
C SER A 79 -13.86 21.45 -1.29
N TRP A 80 -12.73 21.40 -1.98
CA TRP A 80 -11.40 21.50 -1.37
C TRP A 80 -11.12 22.92 -0.87
N LEU A 81 -10.46 23.05 0.30
CA LEU A 81 -10.09 24.32 0.92
C LEU A 81 -9.24 25.22 0.03
N CYS A 82 -8.39 24.65 -0.82
CA CYS A 82 -7.58 25.35 -1.82
C CYS A 82 -8.33 25.55 -3.15
N GLY A 83 -9.63 25.31 -3.19
CA GLY A 83 -10.49 25.48 -4.36
C GLY A 83 -10.40 24.37 -5.40
N SER A 84 -9.35 23.55 -5.37
CA SER A 84 -9.18 22.39 -6.26
C SER A 84 -8.07 21.48 -5.74
N PRO A 85 -8.19 20.15 -5.85
CA PRO A 85 -7.12 19.19 -5.51
C PRO A 85 -5.84 19.40 -6.31
N TRP A 86 -5.93 20.08 -7.45
CA TRP A 86 -4.82 20.33 -8.37
C TRP A 86 -4.15 21.69 -8.20
N ASN A 87 -4.67 22.53 -7.29
CA ASN A 87 -4.13 23.86 -7.01
C ASN A 87 -3.49 23.87 -5.61
N PRO A 88 -2.20 23.46 -5.48
CA PRO A 88 -1.57 23.33 -4.19
C PRO A 88 -1.45 24.70 -3.49
N GLU A 89 -1.76 24.75 -2.20
CA GLU A 89 -1.67 25.95 -1.36
C GLU A 89 -0.98 25.62 -0.04
N ILE A 90 -0.03 26.48 0.37
CA ILE A 90 0.53 26.41 1.72
C ILE A 90 -0.31 27.32 2.62
N ARG A 91 -0.93 26.74 3.65
CA ARG A 91 -1.70 27.44 4.65
C ARG A 91 -1.36 26.90 6.03
N ASP A 92 -1.03 27.80 6.95
CA ASP A 92 -0.69 27.44 8.36
C ASP A 92 0.38 26.35 8.48
N GLY A 93 1.42 26.38 7.62
CA GLY A 93 2.51 25.42 7.61
C GLY A 93 2.22 24.10 6.88
N ARG A 94 1.00 23.93 6.34
CA ARG A 94 0.55 22.74 5.61
C ARG A 94 0.49 22.99 4.12
N LEU A 95 0.99 22.06 3.35
CA LEU A 95 0.80 22.03 1.89
C LEU A 95 -0.43 21.19 1.57
N TYR A 96 -1.51 21.83 1.14
CA TYR A 96 -2.74 21.17 0.68
C TYR A 96 -2.66 20.85 -0.81
N GLY A 97 -3.17 19.67 -1.19
CA GLY A 97 -3.24 19.21 -2.58
C GLY A 97 -3.24 17.68 -2.66
N LEU A 98 -3.87 17.13 -3.68
CA LEU A 98 -3.91 15.69 -3.88
C LEU A 98 -2.50 15.11 -4.15
N GLY A 99 -2.15 14.04 -3.44
CA GLY A 99 -0.82 13.44 -3.46
C GLY A 99 0.20 14.23 -2.62
N SER A 100 -0.23 15.22 -1.81
CA SER A 100 0.69 15.94 -0.93
C SER A 100 1.17 15.09 0.24
N THR A 101 0.31 14.25 0.79
CA THR A 101 0.66 13.27 1.81
C THR A 101 1.02 11.93 1.17
N ASP A 102 0.26 11.48 0.17
CA ASP A 102 0.36 10.16 -0.46
C ASP A 102 0.64 10.29 -1.96
N MET A 103 1.96 10.20 -2.43
CA MET A 103 3.11 10.43 -1.54
C MET A 103 4.16 11.37 -2.20
N LYS A 104 3.70 12.38 -2.97
CA LYS A 104 4.63 13.28 -3.70
C LYS A 104 5.53 14.13 -2.82
N ALA A 105 5.12 14.44 -1.57
CA ALA A 105 6.04 15.08 -0.61
C ALA A 105 7.28 14.23 -0.34
N SER A 106 7.13 12.92 -0.38
CA SER A 106 8.23 11.96 -0.26
C SER A 106 9.18 12.02 -1.45
N ALA A 107 8.66 12.17 -2.67
CA ALA A 107 9.51 12.39 -3.85
C ALA A 107 10.36 13.67 -3.69
N VAL A 108 9.81 14.72 -3.08
CA VAL A 108 10.55 15.94 -2.75
C VAL A 108 11.58 15.66 -1.65
N ALA A 109 11.24 14.91 -0.60
CA ALA A 109 12.19 14.55 0.45
C ALA A 109 13.36 13.74 -0.10
N MET A 110 13.12 12.76 -0.98
CA MET A 110 14.17 11.99 -1.66
C MET A 110 15.08 12.90 -2.51
N TRP A 111 14.50 13.80 -3.29
CA TRP A 111 15.27 14.78 -4.06
C TRP A 111 16.12 15.68 -3.16
N LEU A 112 15.59 16.16 -2.02
CA LEU A 112 16.33 16.98 -1.05
C LEU A 112 17.53 16.24 -0.46
N VAL A 113 17.44 14.91 -0.26
CA VAL A 113 18.60 14.09 0.12
C VAL A 113 19.70 14.18 -0.94
N ALA A 114 19.36 13.92 -2.21
CA ALA A 114 20.35 13.98 -3.29
C ALA A 114 20.95 15.40 -3.44
N ARG A 115 20.12 16.42 -3.35
CA ARG A 115 20.51 17.83 -3.41
C ARG A 115 21.47 18.20 -2.27
N SER A 116 21.15 17.78 -1.04
CA SER A 116 21.99 18.06 0.12
C SER A 116 23.35 17.38 0.01
N LEU A 117 23.42 16.14 -0.48
CA LEU A 117 24.68 15.43 -0.73
C LEU A 117 25.52 16.13 -1.80
N GLU A 118 24.90 16.65 -2.86
CA GLU A 118 25.60 17.41 -3.90
C GLU A 118 26.13 18.74 -3.36
N ASP A 119 25.29 19.55 -2.69
CA ASP A 119 25.66 20.86 -2.17
C ASP A 119 26.75 20.81 -1.08
N THR A 120 26.74 19.75 -0.27
CA THR A 120 27.73 19.55 0.79
C THR A 120 29.00 18.86 0.32
N GLY A 121 28.99 18.29 -0.89
CA GLY A 121 30.10 17.49 -1.43
C GLY A 121 30.33 16.16 -0.73
N VAL A 122 29.38 15.67 0.07
CA VAL A 122 29.47 14.37 0.75
C VAL A 122 29.45 13.25 -0.29
N ARG A 123 30.42 12.33 -0.19
CA ARG A 123 30.54 11.16 -1.06
C ARG A 123 30.25 9.90 -0.25
N LEU A 124 29.24 9.18 -0.65
CA LEU A 124 28.91 7.88 -0.10
C LEU A 124 29.87 6.82 -0.64
N ARG A 125 30.07 5.73 0.08
CA ARG A 125 30.82 4.58 -0.42
C ARG A 125 29.95 3.60 -1.20
N GLY A 126 28.71 3.39 -0.77
CA GLY A 126 27.69 2.64 -1.52
C GLY A 126 26.88 3.55 -2.43
N ASP A 127 26.22 2.97 -3.42
CA ASP A 127 25.33 3.68 -4.33
C ASP A 127 24.05 4.14 -3.61
N LEU A 128 23.57 5.33 -3.95
CA LEU A 128 22.24 5.80 -3.58
C LEU A 128 21.34 5.82 -4.83
N GLN A 129 20.20 5.15 -4.74
CA GLN A 129 19.21 5.12 -5.80
C GLN A 129 17.92 5.78 -5.33
N LEU A 130 17.32 6.62 -6.17
CA LEU A 130 16.01 7.23 -5.95
C LEU A 130 15.04 6.63 -6.95
N HIS A 131 14.10 5.82 -6.49
CA HIS A 131 13.07 5.19 -7.33
C HIS A 131 11.77 5.97 -7.21
N SER A 132 11.30 6.54 -8.31
CA SER A 132 9.99 7.17 -8.44
C SER A 132 9.14 6.29 -9.34
N VAL A 133 8.22 5.54 -8.73
CA VAL A 133 7.52 4.44 -9.40
C VAL A 133 6.06 4.77 -9.68
N VAL A 134 5.44 3.99 -10.57
CA VAL A 134 4.04 4.12 -11.00
C VAL A 134 3.23 2.92 -10.53
N GLY A 135 1.92 3.07 -10.40
CA GLY A 135 0.99 1.93 -10.29
C GLY A 135 0.77 1.39 -8.88
N GLU A 136 1.23 2.07 -7.82
CA GLU A 136 1.04 1.61 -6.44
C GLU A 136 -0.44 1.59 -6.08
N GLU A 137 -1.17 2.67 -6.30
CA GLU A 137 -2.56 2.93 -5.88
C GLU A 137 -3.61 1.94 -6.42
N THR A 138 -3.23 1.14 -7.40
CA THR A 138 -4.07 0.06 -7.96
C THR A 138 -3.44 -1.32 -7.85
N GLY A 139 -2.32 -1.42 -7.15
CA GLY A 139 -1.60 -2.68 -6.97
C GLY A 139 -0.90 -3.18 -8.23
N GLU A 140 -0.53 -2.29 -9.13
CA GLU A 140 0.16 -2.63 -10.38
C GLU A 140 1.69 -2.69 -10.19
N TYR A 141 2.12 -3.33 -9.12
CA TYR A 141 3.51 -3.46 -8.70
C TYR A 141 4.45 -4.00 -9.80
N THR A 142 3.89 -4.76 -10.74
CA THR A 142 4.65 -5.25 -11.92
C THR A 142 4.98 -4.14 -12.91
N LEU A 143 4.30 -2.99 -12.84
CA LEU A 143 4.63 -1.80 -13.64
C LEU A 143 5.61 -0.88 -12.90
N GLY A 144 5.54 -0.86 -11.56
CA GLY A 144 6.33 0.00 -10.67
C GLY A 144 7.63 -0.64 -10.19
N THR A 145 7.71 -0.87 -8.89
CA THR A 145 8.92 -1.32 -8.18
C THR A 145 9.52 -2.61 -8.75
N LEU A 146 8.71 -3.61 -9.12
CA LEU A 146 9.26 -4.84 -9.70
C LEU A 146 9.92 -4.60 -11.04
N THR A 147 9.37 -3.76 -11.91
CA THR A 147 10.02 -3.38 -13.17
C THR A 147 11.40 -2.76 -12.92
N CYS A 148 11.54 -1.91 -11.90
CA CYS A 148 12.86 -1.33 -11.55
C CYS A 148 13.84 -2.42 -11.07
N VAL A 149 13.40 -3.32 -10.21
CA VAL A 149 14.23 -4.43 -9.69
C VAL A 149 14.64 -5.41 -10.80
N GLU A 150 13.74 -5.74 -11.71
CA GLU A 150 14.00 -6.62 -12.86
C GLU A 150 14.94 -5.98 -13.90
N ALA A 151 14.90 -4.65 -14.02
CA ALA A 151 15.85 -3.89 -14.83
C ALA A 151 17.26 -3.81 -14.20
N GLY A 152 17.46 -4.40 -13.01
CA GLY A 152 18.74 -4.48 -12.32
C GLY A 152 19.00 -3.41 -11.26
N PHE A 153 18.05 -2.52 -11.00
CA PHE A 153 18.16 -1.50 -9.94
C PHE A 153 17.87 -2.12 -8.57
N ARG A 154 18.90 -2.68 -7.98
CA ARG A 154 18.88 -3.40 -6.69
C ARG A 154 19.85 -2.73 -5.70
N ALA A 155 19.62 -2.94 -4.40
CA ALA A 155 20.48 -2.42 -3.34
C ALA A 155 20.57 -3.39 -2.15
N ASP A 156 21.47 -3.10 -1.19
CA ASP A 156 21.62 -3.84 0.05
C ASP A 156 20.53 -3.51 1.09
N GLY A 157 19.77 -2.45 0.87
CA GLY A 157 18.64 -2.06 1.69
C GLY A 157 17.77 -1.02 0.99
N ALA A 158 16.54 -0.87 1.45
CA ALA A 158 15.60 0.11 0.91
C ALA A 158 14.79 0.81 2.01
N ILE A 159 14.48 2.07 1.80
CA ILE A 159 13.52 2.84 2.59
C ILE A 159 12.39 3.26 1.65
N VAL A 160 11.20 2.74 1.90
CA VAL A 160 9.98 3.19 1.21
C VAL A 160 9.50 4.44 1.94
N THR A 161 9.34 5.51 1.18
CA THR A 161 9.09 6.83 1.78
C THR A 161 7.60 7.16 1.91
N GLU A 162 6.77 6.13 2.17
CA GLU A 162 5.36 6.25 2.45
C GLU A 162 5.05 7.15 3.64
N PRO A 163 3.86 7.80 3.67
CA PRO A 163 3.44 8.58 4.82
C PRO A 163 3.32 7.73 6.07
N SER A 164 3.46 8.37 7.21
CA SER A 164 3.50 7.68 8.49
C SER A 164 2.14 7.15 8.93
N ASN A 165 2.17 6.07 9.68
CA ASN A 165 1.00 5.53 10.40
C ASN A 165 0.84 6.19 11.77
N PRO A 166 -0.41 6.37 12.26
CA PRO A 166 -0.65 6.74 13.64
C PRO A 166 0.08 5.77 14.61
N PRO A 167 0.49 6.24 15.80
CA PRO A 167 0.11 7.52 16.41
C PRO A 167 1.04 8.70 16.09
N ARG A 168 2.15 8.49 15.39
CA ARG A 168 3.17 9.53 15.17
C ARG A 168 3.43 9.78 13.70
N PRO A 169 3.51 11.05 13.28
CA PRO A 169 4.20 11.41 12.04
C PRO A 169 5.66 10.93 12.09
N LEU A 170 6.23 10.66 10.93
CA LEU A 170 7.64 10.22 10.78
C LEU A 170 7.98 8.97 11.61
N SER A 171 7.03 8.02 11.73
CA SER A 171 7.28 6.74 12.39
C SER A 171 8.14 5.82 11.52
N ILE A 172 9.03 5.06 12.16
CA ILE A 172 9.85 4.05 11.49
C ILE A 172 9.09 2.73 11.57
N SER A 173 8.64 2.20 10.43
CA SER A 173 7.94 0.92 10.36
C SER A 173 8.82 -0.14 9.69
N THR A 174 8.97 -1.26 10.36
CA THR A 174 9.82 -2.37 9.91
C THR A 174 9.02 -3.59 9.44
N VAL A 175 7.71 -3.52 9.60
CA VAL A 175 6.78 -4.57 9.20
C VAL A 175 5.53 -3.94 8.56
N SER A 176 4.94 -4.62 7.59
CA SER A 176 3.59 -4.35 7.10
C SER A 176 2.76 -5.63 7.11
N ALA A 177 1.47 -5.52 7.35
CA ALA A 177 0.56 -6.65 7.22
C ALA A 177 0.50 -7.12 5.76
N GLY A 178 0.33 -8.42 5.57
CA GLY A 178 -0.14 -8.92 4.29
C GLY A 178 -1.59 -8.50 4.06
N SER A 179 -1.96 -8.24 2.82
CA SER A 179 -3.33 -7.90 2.48
C SER A 179 -3.79 -8.56 1.19
N VAL A 180 -5.08 -8.91 1.15
CA VAL A 180 -5.68 -9.51 -0.04
C VAL A 180 -7.08 -8.92 -0.27
N TRP A 181 -7.30 -8.44 -1.47
CA TRP A 181 -8.65 -8.21 -1.97
C TRP A 181 -9.14 -9.45 -2.69
N PHE A 182 -10.27 -9.97 -2.26
CA PHE A 182 -10.89 -11.14 -2.88
C PHE A 182 -12.39 -10.96 -3.09
N LYS A 183 -12.92 -11.75 -4.00
CA LYS A 183 -14.34 -11.82 -4.30
C LYS A 183 -14.82 -13.25 -4.13
N ALA A 184 -15.88 -13.45 -3.34
CA ALA A 184 -16.61 -14.70 -3.27
C ALA A 184 -17.88 -14.58 -4.13
N VAL A 185 -18.08 -15.53 -5.04
CA VAL A 185 -19.25 -15.58 -5.92
C VAL A 185 -20.14 -16.73 -5.50
N VAL A 186 -21.38 -16.41 -5.16
CA VAL A 186 -22.41 -17.36 -4.75
C VAL A 186 -23.44 -17.47 -5.86
N THR A 187 -23.70 -18.70 -6.30
CA THR A 187 -24.71 -18.99 -7.33
C THR A 187 -26.02 -19.45 -6.72
N GLY A 188 -27.10 -19.11 -7.39
CA GLY A 188 -28.45 -19.54 -7.09
C GLY A 188 -29.18 -20.02 -8.37
N LYS A 189 -30.48 -20.00 -8.31
CA LYS A 189 -31.33 -20.37 -9.44
C LYS A 189 -32.49 -19.37 -9.55
N ALA A 190 -32.52 -18.62 -10.64
CA ALA A 190 -33.55 -17.60 -10.87
C ALA A 190 -34.94 -18.22 -10.99
N THR A 191 -35.92 -17.56 -10.40
CA THR A 191 -37.36 -17.83 -10.58
C THR A 191 -38.16 -16.57 -10.26
N HIS A 192 -39.44 -16.56 -10.62
CA HIS A 192 -40.36 -15.47 -10.26
C HIS A 192 -40.58 -15.44 -8.74
N ALA A 193 -40.65 -14.24 -8.13
CA ALA A 193 -40.85 -14.08 -6.69
C ALA A 193 -42.13 -14.78 -6.16
N ALA A 194 -43.20 -14.86 -6.97
CA ALA A 194 -44.43 -15.58 -6.62
C ALA A 194 -44.22 -17.09 -6.38
N ASN A 195 -43.13 -17.68 -6.84
CA ASN A 195 -42.77 -19.07 -6.60
C ASN A 195 -42.12 -19.31 -5.21
N ARG A 196 -41.91 -18.24 -4.43
CA ARG A 196 -41.27 -18.37 -3.10
C ARG A 196 -41.98 -19.37 -2.17
N PRO A 197 -43.31 -19.42 -2.06
CA PRO A 197 -43.97 -20.45 -1.24
C PRO A 197 -43.69 -21.88 -1.72
N LEU A 198 -43.54 -22.09 -3.05
CA LEU A 198 -43.20 -23.41 -3.60
C LEU A 198 -41.74 -23.81 -3.33
N ALA A 199 -40.85 -22.85 -3.30
CA ALA A 199 -39.43 -23.08 -2.95
C ALA A 199 -39.22 -23.40 -1.44
N LEU A 200 -40.07 -22.84 -0.55
CA LEU A 200 -39.86 -22.94 0.89
C LEU A 200 -40.71 -23.98 1.62
N ARG A 201 -41.96 -24.24 1.16
CA ARG A 201 -42.85 -25.13 1.88
C ARG A 201 -42.51 -26.61 1.69
N PRO A 202 -42.79 -27.47 2.68
CA PRO A 202 -42.67 -28.90 2.53
C PRO A 202 -43.52 -29.41 1.34
N GLY A 203 -42.90 -30.21 0.49
CA GLY A 203 -43.56 -30.76 -0.73
C GLY A 203 -43.75 -29.74 -1.88
N GLY A 204 -43.14 -28.56 -1.77
CA GLY A 204 -43.24 -27.50 -2.77
C GLY A 204 -42.25 -27.57 -3.93
N GLY A 205 -41.28 -28.48 -3.89
CA GLY A 205 -40.25 -28.66 -4.92
C GLY A 205 -38.91 -28.04 -4.61
N GLY A 206 -38.79 -27.19 -3.58
CA GLY A 206 -37.49 -26.69 -3.06
C GLY A 206 -36.60 -26.06 -4.12
N ASP A 207 -35.33 -26.45 -4.15
CA ASP A 207 -34.29 -25.94 -5.05
C ASP A 207 -34.58 -26.21 -6.53
N ALA A 208 -35.46 -27.19 -6.86
CA ALA A 208 -35.90 -27.41 -8.21
C ALA A 208 -36.72 -26.21 -8.76
N ILE A 209 -37.41 -25.47 -7.88
CA ILE A 209 -38.19 -24.28 -8.23
C ILE A 209 -37.31 -23.05 -8.37
N GLY A 210 -36.42 -22.80 -7.40
CA GLY A 210 -35.53 -21.65 -7.41
C GLY A 210 -34.73 -21.52 -6.12
N VAL A 211 -33.56 -20.89 -6.21
CA VAL A 211 -32.63 -20.63 -5.10
C VAL A 211 -32.19 -19.17 -5.13
N ASN A 212 -32.44 -18.44 -4.07
CA ASN A 212 -32.07 -17.04 -3.97
C ASN A 212 -30.60 -16.93 -3.56
N ALA A 213 -29.73 -16.48 -4.49
CA ALA A 213 -28.31 -16.34 -4.27
C ALA A 213 -27.99 -15.36 -3.13
N LEU A 214 -28.78 -14.30 -2.94
CA LEU A 214 -28.61 -13.33 -1.86
C LEU A 214 -28.77 -14.01 -0.48
N GLU A 215 -29.78 -14.90 -0.33
CA GLU A 215 -29.97 -15.63 0.93
C GLU A 215 -28.83 -16.62 1.17
N LYS A 216 -28.32 -17.26 0.12
CA LYS A 216 -27.16 -18.15 0.22
C LYS A 216 -25.88 -17.39 0.54
N ALA A 217 -25.70 -16.19 -0.01
CA ALA A 217 -24.57 -15.31 0.28
C ALA A 217 -24.48 -14.93 1.78
N VAL A 218 -25.62 -14.80 2.48
CA VAL A 218 -25.64 -14.53 3.92
C VAL A 218 -24.90 -15.62 4.73
N VAL A 219 -24.90 -16.87 4.27
CA VAL A 219 -24.13 -17.95 4.91
C VAL A 219 -22.63 -17.66 4.82
N VAL A 220 -22.15 -17.25 3.66
CA VAL A 220 -20.75 -16.89 3.42
C VAL A 220 -20.36 -15.66 4.26
N VAL A 221 -21.22 -14.62 4.28
CA VAL A 221 -20.99 -13.42 5.11
C VAL A 221 -20.81 -13.78 6.58
N ARG A 222 -21.70 -14.61 7.13
CA ARG A 222 -21.62 -15.04 8.54
C ARG A 222 -20.38 -15.87 8.81
N ALA A 223 -19.97 -16.73 7.87
CA ALA A 223 -18.75 -17.52 8.01
C ALA A 223 -17.53 -16.61 8.09
N LEU A 224 -17.39 -15.65 7.19
CA LEU A 224 -16.25 -14.72 7.18
C LEU A 224 -16.23 -13.80 8.43
N GLN A 225 -17.37 -13.32 8.88
CA GLN A 225 -17.48 -12.55 10.14
C GLN A 225 -17.08 -13.39 11.37
N GLU A 226 -17.45 -14.68 11.38
CA GLU A 226 -17.03 -15.55 12.48
C GLU A 226 -15.54 -15.87 12.42
N LEU A 227 -14.98 -16.06 11.23
CA LEU A 227 -13.53 -16.23 11.05
C LEU A 227 -12.77 -14.98 11.51
N GLU A 228 -13.22 -13.77 11.13
CA GLU A 228 -12.66 -12.51 11.58
C GLU A 228 -12.66 -12.42 13.11
N ARG A 229 -13.77 -12.79 13.75
CA ARG A 229 -13.86 -12.82 15.21
C ARG A 229 -12.83 -13.77 15.84
N GLN A 230 -12.59 -14.93 15.20
CA GLN A 230 -11.56 -15.88 15.63
C GLN A 230 -10.16 -15.32 15.42
N TRP A 231 -9.89 -14.67 14.28
CA TRP A 231 -8.63 -13.99 14.03
C TRP A 231 -8.34 -12.91 15.08
N GLY A 232 -9.33 -12.13 15.46
CA GLY A 232 -9.22 -11.16 16.56
C GLY A 232 -8.76 -11.77 17.89
N LEU A 233 -8.96 -13.09 18.10
CA LEU A 233 -8.52 -13.81 19.28
C LEU A 233 -7.20 -14.57 19.11
N THR A 234 -6.90 -15.04 17.89
CA THR A 234 -5.81 -15.99 17.63
C THR A 234 -4.63 -15.39 16.89
N LYS A 235 -4.86 -14.52 15.88
CA LYS A 235 -3.77 -13.93 15.10
C LYS A 235 -3.09 -12.82 15.89
N ARG A 236 -1.78 -12.90 16.01
CA ARG A 236 -0.93 -11.99 16.79
C ARG A 236 0.39 -11.78 16.08
N HIS A 237 0.91 -10.58 16.21
CA HIS A 237 2.28 -10.26 15.85
C HIS A 237 2.83 -9.23 16.83
N PRO A 238 4.11 -9.30 17.27
CA PRO A 238 4.66 -8.42 18.30
C PRO A 238 4.58 -6.94 18.00
N TYR A 239 4.59 -6.56 16.72
CA TYR A 239 4.61 -5.16 16.27
C TYR A 239 3.24 -4.64 15.82
N PHE A 240 2.17 -5.40 16.08
CA PHE A 240 0.80 -4.97 15.81
C PHE A 240 -0.05 -4.98 17.08
N SER A 241 -0.98 -4.04 17.15
CA SER A 241 -1.97 -4.03 18.23
C SER A 241 -2.85 -5.28 18.17
N PRO A 242 -3.29 -5.82 19.31
CA PRO A 242 -4.24 -6.94 19.33
C PRO A 242 -5.50 -6.63 18.53
N GLY A 243 -5.94 -7.57 17.70
CA GLY A 243 -7.13 -7.42 16.85
C GLY A 243 -6.92 -6.62 15.56
N PHE A 244 -5.68 -6.33 15.20
CA PHE A 244 -5.37 -5.63 13.94
C PHE A 244 -5.76 -6.45 12.71
N PHE A 245 -5.48 -7.75 12.71
CA PHE A 245 -5.74 -8.64 11.59
C PHE A 245 -7.24 -8.94 11.48
N ASN A 246 -7.81 -8.67 10.32
CA ASN A 246 -9.26 -8.65 10.12
C ASN A 246 -9.67 -8.98 8.68
N ILE A 247 -10.99 -9.21 8.48
CA ILE A 247 -11.59 -9.53 7.20
C ILE A 247 -12.76 -8.56 6.99
N MET A 248 -12.52 -7.44 6.31
CA MET A 248 -13.47 -6.35 6.14
C MET A 248 -14.40 -6.59 4.95
N PRO A 249 -15.74 -6.55 5.13
CA PRO A 249 -16.68 -6.55 4.01
C PRO A 249 -16.62 -5.20 3.26
N GLY A 250 -16.47 -5.27 1.93
CA GLY A 250 -16.41 -4.10 1.06
C GLY A 250 -17.68 -3.89 0.25
N ILE A 251 -17.91 -4.73 -0.76
CA ILE A 251 -19.04 -4.57 -1.71
C ILE A 251 -19.87 -5.84 -1.72
N PHE A 252 -21.20 -5.69 -1.59
CA PHE A 252 -22.15 -6.76 -1.79
C PHE A 252 -23.07 -6.39 -2.92
N HIS A 253 -23.06 -7.20 -3.96
CA HIS A 253 -23.93 -7.04 -5.12
C HIS A 253 -24.69 -8.33 -5.38
N ALA A 254 -26.03 -8.24 -5.42
CA ALA A 254 -26.89 -9.37 -5.74
C ALA A 254 -28.19 -8.83 -6.34
N ASP A 255 -28.29 -8.87 -7.64
CA ASP A 255 -29.52 -8.49 -8.34
C ASP A 255 -29.91 -9.57 -9.40
N PRO A 256 -31.16 -9.60 -9.84
CA PRO A 256 -31.61 -10.54 -10.87
C PRO A 256 -31.21 -10.12 -12.28
N GLY A 257 -30.37 -9.11 -12.49
CA GLY A 257 -30.02 -8.54 -13.78
C GLY A 257 -31.00 -7.51 -14.31
N VAL A 258 -32.05 -7.18 -13.53
CA VAL A 258 -33.02 -6.13 -13.80
C VAL A 258 -33.36 -5.39 -12.51
N PRO A 259 -33.55 -4.07 -12.51
CA PRO A 259 -33.75 -3.27 -11.28
C PRO A 259 -35.18 -3.42 -10.74
N PHE A 260 -35.63 -4.67 -10.55
CA PHE A 260 -36.97 -5.00 -10.08
C PHE A 260 -36.96 -6.25 -9.19
N PRO A 261 -37.50 -6.21 -7.95
CA PRO A 261 -37.36 -7.27 -6.96
C PRO A 261 -38.29 -8.46 -7.13
N ALA A 262 -38.90 -8.64 -8.31
CA ALA A 262 -39.83 -9.74 -8.57
C ALA A 262 -39.17 -11.07 -8.99
N TYR A 263 -37.85 -11.17 -8.84
CA TYR A 263 -37.09 -12.34 -9.23
C TYR A 263 -36.18 -12.79 -8.08
N PHE A 264 -35.83 -14.07 -8.05
CA PHE A 264 -34.71 -14.54 -7.23
C PHE A 264 -33.39 -14.18 -7.93
N PRO A 265 -32.47 -13.48 -7.29
CA PRO A 265 -31.12 -13.36 -7.81
C PRO A 265 -30.49 -14.74 -7.99
N ASN A 266 -29.87 -14.97 -9.14
CA ASN A 266 -29.13 -16.22 -9.42
C ASN A 266 -27.63 -16.11 -9.18
N ARG A 267 -27.16 -14.91 -8.83
CA ARG A 267 -25.77 -14.62 -8.55
C ARG A 267 -25.66 -13.55 -7.47
N ALA A 268 -24.74 -13.73 -6.55
CA ALA A 268 -24.30 -12.71 -5.60
C ALA A 268 -22.78 -12.64 -5.62
N GLU A 269 -22.25 -11.44 -5.60
CA GLU A 269 -20.81 -11.13 -5.53
C GLU A 269 -20.51 -10.39 -4.22
N LEU A 270 -19.55 -10.88 -3.48
CA LEU A 270 -19.15 -10.38 -2.18
C LEU A 270 -17.68 -10.03 -2.24
N HIS A 271 -17.32 -8.75 -2.20
CA HIS A 271 -15.94 -8.30 -2.17
C HIS A 271 -15.51 -8.02 -0.75
N TRP A 272 -14.32 -8.49 -0.43
CA TRP A 272 -13.72 -8.42 0.89
C TRP A 272 -12.28 -7.97 0.80
N MET A 273 -11.82 -7.27 1.85
CA MET A 273 -10.43 -6.96 2.06
C MET A 273 -10.00 -7.64 3.35
N MET A 274 -8.86 -8.33 3.34
CA MET A 274 -8.31 -8.92 4.56
C MET A 274 -6.88 -8.47 4.81
N TRP A 275 -6.52 -8.37 6.07
CA TRP A 275 -5.17 -8.13 6.55
C TRP A 275 -4.74 -9.28 7.45
N TYR A 276 -3.55 -9.82 7.22
CA TYR A 276 -3.03 -10.98 7.92
C TYR A 276 -1.59 -10.76 8.41
N PRO A 277 -1.09 -11.55 9.41
CA PRO A 277 0.26 -11.41 9.93
C PRO A 277 1.34 -11.55 8.85
N PRO A 278 2.40 -10.72 8.88
CA PRO A 278 3.46 -10.78 7.87
C PRO A 278 4.31 -12.06 7.90
N ASP A 279 4.30 -12.77 9.01
CA ASP A 279 5.00 -14.03 9.22
C ASP A 279 4.16 -15.28 8.83
N GLU A 280 2.93 -15.09 8.38
CA GLU A 280 2.10 -16.16 7.81
C GLU A 280 2.25 -16.22 6.29
N ALA A 281 2.34 -17.43 5.74
CA ALA A 281 2.33 -17.60 4.29
C ALA A 281 0.94 -17.29 3.72
N GLU A 282 0.91 -16.46 2.68
CA GLU A 282 -0.33 -16.02 2.03
C GLU A 282 -1.21 -17.19 1.58
N GLU A 283 -0.59 -18.25 1.04
CA GLU A 283 -1.29 -19.45 0.58
C GLU A 283 -1.98 -20.22 1.72
N ASP A 284 -1.41 -20.18 2.93
CA ASP A 284 -2.01 -20.81 4.11
C ASP A 284 -3.20 -20.00 4.62
N VAL A 285 -3.10 -18.67 4.60
CA VAL A 285 -4.19 -17.77 4.95
C VAL A 285 -5.36 -17.89 3.97
N ILE A 286 -5.07 -17.92 2.68
CA ILE A 286 -6.07 -18.16 1.63
C ILE A 286 -6.80 -19.49 1.88
N ARG A 287 -6.04 -20.54 2.13
CA ARG A 287 -6.61 -21.88 2.41
C ARG A 287 -7.47 -21.87 3.68
N GLU A 288 -7.04 -21.19 4.73
CA GLU A 288 -7.82 -21.06 5.96
C GLU A 288 -9.19 -20.40 5.68
N VAL A 289 -9.22 -19.33 4.89
CA VAL A 289 -10.46 -18.64 4.49
C VAL A 289 -11.38 -19.56 3.69
N GLU A 290 -10.85 -20.23 2.67
CA GLU A 290 -11.60 -21.18 1.83
C GLU A 290 -12.17 -22.32 2.65
N ASP A 291 -11.35 -22.99 3.45
CA ASP A 291 -11.73 -24.15 4.26
C ASP A 291 -12.80 -23.78 5.29
N PHE A 292 -12.69 -22.60 5.91
CA PHE A 292 -13.69 -22.12 6.87
C PHE A 292 -15.04 -21.87 6.21
N VAL A 293 -15.05 -21.19 5.06
CA VAL A 293 -16.28 -20.92 4.30
C VAL A 293 -16.89 -22.21 3.77
N PHE A 294 -16.10 -23.09 3.17
CA PHE A 294 -16.60 -24.39 2.67
C PHE A 294 -17.15 -25.25 3.80
N THR A 295 -16.55 -25.22 4.98
CA THR A 295 -17.07 -25.94 6.15
C THR A 295 -18.46 -25.41 6.56
N ALA A 296 -18.64 -24.09 6.61
CA ALA A 296 -19.93 -23.49 6.88
C ALA A 296 -20.98 -23.83 5.79
N CYS A 297 -20.57 -23.84 4.55
CA CYS A 297 -21.43 -24.16 3.40
C CYS A 297 -21.95 -25.61 3.41
N ARG A 298 -21.24 -26.55 4.03
CA ARG A 298 -21.69 -27.96 4.16
C ARG A 298 -23.01 -28.12 4.93
N LEU A 299 -23.38 -27.15 5.77
CA LEU A 299 -24.62 -27.16 6.53
C LEU A 299 -25.83 -26.73 5.68
N ASP A 300 -25.62 -26.05 4.55
CA ASP A 300 -26.67 -25.66 3.63
C ASP A 300 -26.77 -26.69 2.48
N PRO A 301 -27.94 -27.27 2.21
CA PRO A 301 -28.12 -28.30 1.17
C PRO A 301 -27.69 -27.84 -0.22
N TRP A 302 -27.96 -26.58 -0.58
CA TRP A 302 -27.60 -26.02 -1.89
C TRP A 302 -26.11 -25.73 -1.97
N LEU A 303 -25.55 -25.01 -0.98
CA LEU A 303 -24.15 -24.60 -0.98
C LEU A 303 -23.18 -25.78 -0.84
N ARG A 304 -23.62 -26.91 -0.27
CA ARG A 304 -22.83 -28.13 -0.24
C ARG A 304 -22.55 -28.70 -1.62
N GLU A 305 -23.52 -28.60 -2.54
CA GLU A 305 -23.40 -29.06 -3.92
C GLU A 305 -22.93 -27.94 -4.89
N HIS A 306 -23.12 -26.68 -4.49
CA HIS A 306 -22.78 -25.50 -5.26
C HIS A 306 -22.01 -24.50 -4.35
N PRO A 307 -20.78 -24.85 -3.90
CA PRO A 307 -20.01 -23.99 -3.04
C PRO A 307 -19.65 -22.67 -3.74
N PRO A 308 -19.38 -21.59 -2.99
CA PRO A 308 -18.92 -20.35 -3.57
C PRO A 308 -17.59 -20.56 -4.31
N THR A 309 -17.35 -19.76 -5.34
CA THR A 309 -16.03 -19.67 -5.97
C THR A 309 -15.33 -18.41 -5.49
N PHE A 310 -14.00 -18.49 -5.31
CA PHE A 310 -13.19 -17.36 -4.92
C PHE A 310 -12.37 -16.84 -6.11
N GLU A 311 -12.22 -15.51 -6.17
CA GLU A 311 -11.33 -14.81 -7.07
C GLU A 311 -10.44 -13.91 -6.23
N TRP A 312 -9.13 -14.19 -6.22
CA TRP A 312 -8.11 -13.47 -5.45
C TRP A 312 -7.56 -12.35 -6.34
N ILE A 313 -8.06 -11.13 -6.17
CA ILE A 313 -7.92 -10.02 -7.13
C ILE A 313 -6.59 -9.30 -6.92
N LEU A 314 -6.31 -8.91 -5.69
CA LEU A 314 -5.10 -8.19 -5.32
C LEU A 314 -4.44 -8.88 -4.14
N ARG A 315 -3.15 -9.12 -4.24
CA ARG A 315 -2.39 -9.91 -3.26
C ARG A 315 -1.10 -9.20 -2.92
N TYR A 316 -1.02 -8.69 -1.69
CA TYR A 316 0.19 -8.13 -1.12
C TYR A 316 0.66 -8.99 0.04
N PRO A 317 1.78 -9.71 -0.07
CA PRO A 317 2.37 -10.37 1.08
C PRO A 317 2.84 -9.36 2.11
N GLY A 318 2.97 -9.79 3.37
CA GLY A 318 3.55 -8.96 4.41
C GLY A 318 5.02 -8.66 4.17
N MET A 319 5.50 -7.58 4.77
CA MET A 319 6.92 -7.23 4.84
C MET A 319 7.40 -7.36 6.28
N GLN A 320 8.62 -7.88 6.47
CA GLN A 320 9.20 -8.01 7.81
C GLN A 320 10.72 -7.91 7.80
N THR A 321 11.24 -6.73 8.09
CA THR A 321 12.65 -6.53 8.41
C THR A 321 12.83 -6.53 9.93
N PRO A 322 13.71 -7.37 10.52
CA PRO A 322 13.93 -7.39 11.98
C PRO A 322 14.35 -6.01 12.50
N TRP A 323 13.80 -5.59 13.65
CA TRP A 323 14.12 -4.30 14.26
C TRP A 323 15.63 -4.13 14.50
N GLU A 324 16.31 -5.20 14.85
CA GLU A 324 17.75 -5.24 15.12
C GLU A 324 18.61 -5.23 13.84
N HIS A 325 18.00 -5.30 12.69
CA HIS A 325 18.73 -5.19 11.42
C HIS A 325 19.42 -3.82 11.33
N PRO A 326 20.63 -3.72 10.76
CA PRO A 326 21.37 -2.46 10.70
C PRO A 326 20.63 -1.30 10.02
N LEU A 327 19.71 -1.57 9.08
CA LEU A 327 18.97 -0.52 8.37
C LEU A 327 17.97 0.23 9.27
N PRO A 328 17.03 -0.43 10.00
CA PRO A 328 16.20 0.27 10.99
C PRO A 328 17.03 1.02 12.02
N GLN A 329 18.12 0.43 12.49
CA GLN A 329 18.96 1.05 13.51
C GLN A 329 19.68 2.31 12.99
N ALA A 330 20.12 2.33 11.74
CA ALA A 330 20.66 3.54 11.10
C ALA A 330 19.58 4.64 10.99
N MET A 331 18.33 4.24 10.61
CA MET A 331 17.21 5.19 10.52
C MET A 331 16.84 5.77 11.89
N VAL A 332 16.81 4.93 12.94
CA VAL A 332 16.55 5.36 14.34
C VAL A 332 17.56 6.42 14.77
N ARG A 333 18.86 6.12 14.64
CA ARG A 333 19.91 7.08 15.03
C ARG A 333 19.84 8.38 14.24
N ALA A 334 19.57 8.29 12.95
CA ALA A 334 19.40 9.45 12.08
C ALA A 334 18.22 10.32 12.52
N PHE A 335 17.08 9.71 12.80
CA PHE A 335 15.88 10.40 13.26
C PHE A 335 16.09 11.05 14.64
N GLU A 336 16.65 10.33 15.61
CA GLU A 336 17.00 10.86 16.94
C GLU A 336 17.97 12.03 16.87
N ALA A 337 18.96 11.96 15.97
CA ALA A 337 19.91 13.05 15.76
C ALA A 337 19.25 14.33 15.19
N VAL A 338 18.22 14.18 14.36
CA VAL A 338 17.50 15.34 13.77
C VAL A 338 16.47 15.93 14.73
N THR A 339 15.73 15.09 15.45
CA THR A 339 14.57 15.52 16.24
C THR A 339 14.85 15.64 17.72
N SER A 340 15.91 15.00 18.21
CA SER A 340 16.19 14.79 19.65
C SER A 340 15.10 13.98 20.37
N GLU A 341 14.23 13.30 19.62
CA GLU A 341 13.20 12.40 20.15
C GLU A 341 13.75 10.98 20.22
N HIS A 342 13.50 10.29 21.33
CA HIS A 342 13.88 8.88 21.47
C HIS A 342 12.84 7.95 20.81
N VAL A 343 13.33 7.00 20.00
CA VAL A 343 12.52 5.96 19.33
C VAL A 343 12.68 4.64 20.09
N PRO A 344 11.71 4.25 20.90
CA PRO A 344 11.78 2.98 21.64
C PRO A 344 11.65 1.78 20.69
N PRO A 345 12.17 0.61 21.07
CA PRO A 345 11.90 -0.63 20.36
C PRO A 345 10.40 -0.89 20.26
N PRO A 346 9.92 -1.50 19.15
CA PRO A 346 8.50 -1.73 18.95
C PRO A 346 7.93 -2.72 19.96
N THR A 347 6.70 -2.41 20.38
CA THR A 347 5.86 -3.27 21.24
C THR A 347 4.41 -3.18 20.75
N PRO A 348 3.50 -4.07 21.19
CA PRO A 348 2.08 -3.94 20.85
C PRO A 348 1.44 -2.61 21.27
N GLN A 349 2.02 -1.91 22.26
CA GLN A 349 1.58 -0.58 22.72
C GLN A 349 2.29 0.57 21.98
N HIS A 350 3.44 0.28 21.39
CA HIS A 350 4.23 1.21 20.57
C HIS A 350 4.61 0.48 19.27
N PRO A 351 3.63 0.26 18.39
CA PRO A 351 3.85 -0.52 17.17
C PRO A 351 4.80 0.19 16.20
N ALA A 352 5.63 -0.59 15.53
CA ALA A 352 6.47 -0.12 14.42
C ALA A 352 6.04 -0.83 13.13
N ASN A 353 4.76 -0.69 12.80
CA ASN A 353 4.17 -1.30 11.62
C ASN A 353 3.61 -0.26 10.66
N PHE A 354 3.51 -0.65 9.40
CA PHE A 354 2.75 0.03 8.38
C PHE A 354 1.43 -0.72 8.17
N GLY A 355 0.30 -0.02 8.28
CA GLY A 355 -1.02 -0.63 8.32
C GLY A 355 -1.63 -0.95 6.95
N ALA A 356 -0.93 -0.62 5.87
CA ALA A 356 -1.39 -0.83 4.50
C ALA A 356 -0.39 -1.69 3.71
N ALA A 357 -0.79 -2.13 2.54
CA ALA A 357 0.12 -2.69 1.54
C ALA A 357 0.98 -1.55 0.95
N MET A 358 2.17 -1.86 0.48
CA MET A 358 3.08 -0.89 -0.12
C MET A 358 4.25 -1.57 -0.85
N GLU A 359 5.06 -0.77 -1.51
CA GLU A 359 6.15 -1.20 -2.38
C GLU A 359 7.26 -2.03 -1.68
N GLY A 360 7.46 -1.83 -0.37
CA GLY A 360 8.49 -2.53 0.41
C GLY A 360 8.35 -4.05 0.43
N THR A 361 7.14 -4.56 0.31
CA THR A 361 6.85 -5.99 0.16
C THR A 361 7.57 -6.61 -1.05
N TRP A 362 7.59 -5.89 -2.16
CA TRP A 362 8.18 -6.37 -3.41
C TRP A 362 9.70 -6.27 -3.39
N LEU A 363 10.23 -5.24 -2.74
CA LEU A 363 11.66 -5.11 -2.49
C LEU A 363 12.16 -6.24 -1.58
N GLU A 364 11.44 -6.56 -0.50
CA GLU A 364 11.80 -7.65 0.39
C GLU A 364 11.73 -9.02 -0.31
N ARG A 365 10.68 -9.27 -1.10
CA ARG A 365 10.61 -10.49 -1.94
C ARG A 365 11.76 -10.61 -2.94
N ALA A 366 12.29 -9.49 -3.38
CA ALA A 366 13.49 -9.45 -4.18
C ALA A 366 14.78 -9.65 -3.36
N GLY A 367 14.68 -9.86 -2.05
CA GLY A 367 15.80 -10.06 -1.13
C GLY A 367 16.46 -8.75 -0.70
N ILE A 368 15.76 -7.63 -0.79
CA ILE A 368 16.23 -6.30 -0.37
C ILE A 368 15.52 -5.95 0.95
N PRO A 369 16.21 -6.01 2.11
CA PRO A 369 15.63 -5.59 3.39
C PRO A 369 15.05 -4.18 3.31
N SER A 370 13.79 -4.01 3.72
CA SER A 370 13.06 -2.77 3.52
C SER A 370 12.42 -2.27 4.81
N ILE A 371 12.35 -0.95 4.96
CA ILE A 371 11.61 -0.26 6.03
C ILE A 371 10.77 0.85 5.44
N VAL A 372 9.82 1.36 6.21
CA VAL A 372 8.98 2.51 5.83
C VAL A 372 9.34 3.70 6.70
N PHE A 373 9.57 4.84 6.07
CA PHE A 373 9.78 6.12 6.75
C PHE A 373 9.62 7.28 5.76
N GLY A 374 8.59 8.09 5.92
CA GLY A 374 8.37 9.29 5.09
C GLY A 374 7.45 10.30 5.76
N PRO A 375 7.36 11.52 5.18
CA PRO A 375 6.51 12.60 5.67
C PRO A 375 5.05 12.36 5.31
N GLY A 376 4.16 12.91 6.11
CA GLY A 376 2.72 12.82 5.92
C GLY A 376 2.04 11.88 6.91
N ASP A 377 0.72 11.79 6.80
CA ASP A 377 -0.14 11.04 7.72
C ASP A 377 -1.22 10.29 6.93
N LEU A 378 -1.23 8.96 7.01
CA LEU A 378 -2.23 8.12 6.34
C LEU A 378 -3.68 8.45 6.72
N ARG A 379 -3.93 9.12 7.84
CA ARG A 379 -5.29 9.52 8.26
C ARG A 379 -5.90 10.58 7.36
N VAL A 380 -5.08 11.33 6.62
CA VAL A 380 -5.54 12.37 5.67
C VAL A 380 -5.30 11.97 4.22
N ALA A 381 -4.65 10.83 3.97
CA ALA A 381 -4.56 10.23 2.65
C ALA A 381 -5.95 9.82 2.14
N HIS A 382 -6.15 9.80 0.83
CA HIS A 382 -7.40 9.41 0.17
C HIS A 382 -8.64 10.20 0.68
N ALA A 383 -8.43 11.40 1.20
CA ALA A 383 -9.48 12.25 1.79
C ALA A 383 -9.51 13.63 1.14
N ARG A 384 -10.65 14.32 1.32
CA ARG A 384 -10.72 15.73 0.98
C ARG A 384 -9.75 16.53 1.84
N ASP A 385 -9.14 17.55 1.26
CA ASP A 385 -8.19 18.45 1.94
C ASP A 385 -6.91 17.70 2.40
N GLU A 386 -6.51 16.69 1.65
CA GLU A 386 -5.23 16.02 1.83
C GLU A 386 -4.10 17.04 1.94
N HIS A 387 -3.23 16.87 2.93
CA HIS A 387 -2.15 17.80 3.20
C HIS A 387 -0.97 17.13 3.90
N VAL A 388 0.19 17.78 3.83
CA VAL A 388 1.40 17.41 4.58
C VAL A 388 1.93 18.63 5.33
N GLU A 389 2.44 18.45 6.53
CA GLU A 389 3.18 19.48 7.25
C GLU A 389 4.51 19.75 6.51
N VAL A 390 4.75 20.98 6.09
CA VAL A 390 5.95 21.34 5.31
C VAL A 390 7.24 21.02 6.09
N GLU A 391 7.22 21.23 7.40
CA GLU A 391 8.38 20.96 8.28
C GLU A 391 8.69 19.46 8.38
N GLU A 392 7.68 18.59 8.26
CA GLU A 392 7.89 17.14 8.21
C GLU A 392 8.68 16.72 6.97
N VAL A 393 8.44 17.36 5.82
CA VAL A 393 9.19 17.06 4.58
C VAL A 393 10.67 17.34 4.78
N PHE A 394 11.03 18.49 5.40
CA PHE A 394 12.42 18.82 5.68
C PHE A 394 13.02 17.92 6.75
N THR A 395 12.26 17.58 7.78
CA THR A 395 12.70 16.66 8.84
C THR A 395 12.96 15.27 8.28
N ALA A 396 12.05 14.75 7.45
CA ALA A 396 12.23 13.49 6.76
C ALA A 396 13.48 13.50 5.86
N ALA A 397 13.67 14.54 5.05
CA ALA A 397 14.82 14.66 4.19
C ALA A 397 16.15 14.67 4.97
N LYS A 398 16.23 15.38 6.10
CA LYS A 398 17.40 15.38 6.98
C LYS A 398 17.68 13.99 7.55
N ALA A 399 16.64 13.33 8.07
CA ALA A 399 16.78 12.00 8.66
C ALA A 399 17.16 10.94 7.59
N LEU A 400 16.50 10.96 6.42
CA LEU A 400 16.86 10.09 5.30
C LEU A 400 18.30 10.32 4.82
N GLY A 401 18.73 11.59 4.75
CA GLY A 401 20.11 11.93 4.37
C GLY A 401 21.13 11.39 5.34
N LEU A 402 20.92 11.55 6.65
CA LEU A 402 21.79 11.00 7.68
C LEU A 402 21.78 9.46 7.69
N ALA A 403 20.60 8.84 7.50
CA ALA A 403 20.51 7.40 7.40
C ALA A 403 21.26 6.86 6.16
N ALA A 404 21.19 7.56 5.02
CA ALA A 404 21.94 7.20 3.81
C ALA A 404 23.45 7.32 4.04
N ILE A 405 23.93 8.38 4.72
CA ILE A 405 25.35 8.56 5.09
C ILE A 405 25.82 7.41 5.97
N GLU A 406 25.06 7.05 6.97
CA GLU A 406 25.42 5.98 7.91
C GLU A 406 25.34 4.59 7.25
N TRP A 407 24.26 4.31 6.54
CA TRP A 407 24.05 3.01 5.89
C TRP A 407 25.05 2.73 4.77
N CYS A 408 25.30 3.72 3.93
CA CYS A 408 26.22 3.59 2.80
C CYS A 408 27.71 3.68 3.22
N ASP A 409 27.97 3.71 4.53
CA ASP A 409 29.31 3.78 5.11
C ASP A 409 30.13 4.93 4.52
N ALA A 410 29.73 6.15 4.84
CA ALA A 410 30.55 7.32 4.59
C ALA A 410 31.70 7.42 5.60
N SER A 411 32.32 6.30 5.99
CA SER A 411 33.36 6.23 6.99
C SER A 411 34.58 7.07 6.56
N GLY A 412 34.57 8.33 6.96
CA GLY A 412 35.59 9.31 6.70
C GLY A 412 35.10 10.75 6.56
N ALA A 413 33.79 10.97 6.44
CA ALA A 413 33.25 12.32 6.20
C ALA A 413 32.79 13.09 7.45
N VAL A 414 32.74 12.47 8.61
CA VAL A 414 32.48 13.18 9.87
C VAL A 414 33.81 13.27 10.65
N THR A 415 34.78 13.97 10.09
CA THR A 415 35.80 14.57 10.94
C THR A 415 35.11 15.67 11.74
N GLN A 416 34.98 15.46 13.06
CA GLN A 416 34.72 16.53 14.00
C GLN A 416 35.53 17.78 13.58
N ARG A 417 34.83 18.83 13.19
CA ARG A 417 35.44 20.15 13.27
C ARG A 417 35.48 20.46 14.76
N ASP A 418 36.67 20.37 15.36
CA ASP A 418 36.95 20.92 16.68
C ASP A 418 36.50 22.40 16.72
N PRO A 419 36.05 22.89 17.89
CA PRO A 419 35.33 24.14 18.08
C PRO A 419 36.10 25.40 17.69
#